data_a9e73711bc29d6f060f041eea8a03783
#
_entry.id   a9e73711bc29d6f060f041eea8a03783
#
_cell.length_a   1.000
_cell.length_b   1.000
_cell.length_c   1.000
_cell.angle_alpha   90.00
_cell.angle_beta   90.00
_cell.angle_gamma   90.00
#
_symmetry.space_group_name_H-M   'P 1'
#
loop_
_entity.id
_entity.type
_entity.pdbx_description
1 polymer ?
#
loop_
_entity_poly.entity_id
_entity_poly.type
_entity_poly.pdbx_seq_one_letter_code
_entity_poly.pdbx_strand_id
1 'polypeptide(L)'
;MISLWQIFLVFGKIGAFTIGGGIPMIAAIKSELVQRGWLNDEDFVDIITLAQSAPGLFAVNISILTGHRLRGTKGSVVATIASCLPPFLIILLVAMFFTSYKDNPYVIKAFKGIRPVVVALIGVPMIDMLKATKMRWWSWIVWIASMALVCLLSVSPIYILICVIVVAAFISWYNGRQTTGNGQRTTHNS
;
A
#
# COMPACT_ATOMS: atom_id res chain seq x y z
N MET A 1 2.87 -31.93 -0.21
CA MET A 1 1.82 -30.94 0.15
C MET A 1 2.34 -30.08 1.29
N ILE A 2 2.31 -28.75 1.13
CA ILE A 2 2.77 -27.79 2.15
C ILE A 2 1.80 -27.82 3.34
N SER A 3 2.32 -27.99 4.57
CA SER A 3 1.49 -27.99 5.78
C SER A 3 0.98 -26.57 6.10
N LEU A 4 -0.27 -26.44 6.59
CA LEU A 4 -0.81 -25.17 7.07
C LEU A 4 0.04 -24.59 8.20
N TRP A 5 0.64 -25.43 9.03
CA TRP A 5 1.55 -25.04 10.10
C TRP A 5 2.85 -24.40 9.56
N GLN A 6 3.38 -24.91 8.46
CA GLN A 6 4.53 -24.30 7.79
C GLN A 6 4.21 -22.92 7.22
N ILE A 7 3.03 -22.78 6.60
CA ILE A 7 2.54 -21.48 6.12
C ILE A 7 2.42 -20.51 7.29
N PHE A 8 1.83 -20.94 8.40
CA PHE A 8 1.67 -20.11 9.59
C PHE A 8 3.02 -19.64 10.15
N LEU A 9 4.00 -20.51 10.30
CA LEU A 9 5.31 -20.16 10.82
C LEU A 9 6.07 -19.21 9.91
N VAL A 10 6.03 -19.44 8.59
CA VAL A 10 6.74 -18.60 7.62
C VAL A 10 6.15 -17.20 7.57
N PHE A 11 4.83 -17.08 7.44
CA PHE A 11 4.18 -15.78 7.39
C PHE A 11 4.19 -15.07 8.75
N GLY A 12 4.12 -15.79 9.85
CA GLY A 12 4.29 -15.25 11.20
C GLY A 12 5.69 -14.69 11.43
N LYS A 13 6.73 -15.41 11.01
CA LYS A 13 8.11 -14.91 11.04
C LYS A 13 8.28 -13.64 10.22
N ILE A 14 7.76 -13.63 8.99
CA ILE A 14 7.81 -12.45 8.13
C ILE A 14 7.07 -11.28 8.78
N GLY A 15 5.85 -11.48 9.29
CA GLY A 15 5.08 -10.45 9.97
C GLY A 15 5.76 -9.89 11.22
N ALA A 16 6.48 -10.72 11.98
CA ALA A 16 7.19 -10.30 13.19
C ALA A 16 8.47 -9.50 12.91
N PHE A 17 9.23 -9.90 11.89
CA PHE A 17 10.56 -9.34 11.63
C PHE A 17 10.59 -8.27 10.53
N THR A 18 9.53 -8.13 9.75
CA THR A 18 9.49 -7.11 8.71
C THR A 18 9.00 -5.78 9.27
N ILE A 19 9.93 -4.95 9.70
CA ILE A 19 9.68 -3.58 10.13
C ILE A 19 9.84 -2.65 8.92
N GLY A 20 8.82 -1.84 8.58
CA GLY A 20 8.94 -0.84 7.52
C GLY A 20 7.90 -0.90 6.40
N GLY A 21 6.90 -1.76 6.49
CA GLY A 21 5.73 -1.76 5.58
C GLY A 21 5.93 -2.54 4.28
N GLY A 22 5.15 -2.20 3.25
CA GLY A 22 4.91 -3.03 2.08
C GLY A 22 6.13 -3.53 1.30
N ILE A 23 7.07 -2.67 0.91
CA ILE A 23 8.18 -3.04 0.01
C ILE A 23 9.19 -4.01 0.67
N PRO A 24 9.70 -3.76 1.89
CA PRO A 24 10.56 -4.71 2.58
C PRO A 24 9.90 -6.07 2.81
N MET A 25 8.59 -6.09 3.06
CA MET A 25 7.84 -7.33 3.25
C MET A 25 7.74 -8.15 1.96
N ILE A 26 7.64 -7.51 0.79
CA ILE A 26 7.67 -8.20 -0.50
C ILE A 26 8.98 -8.98 -0.66
N ALA A 27 10.11 -8.31 -0.41
CA ALA A 27 11.42 -8.92 -0.53
C ALA A 27 11.59 -10.09 0.45
N ALA A 28 11.10 -9.96 1.69
CA ALA A 28 11.13 -11.02 2.69
C ALA A 28 10.25 -12.22 2.30
N ILE A 29 9.04 -11.98 1.81
CA ILE A 29 8.14 -13.05 1.33
C ILE A 29 8.77 -13.75 0.13
N LYS A 30 9.25 -12.99 -0.87
CA LYS A 30 9.91 -13.55 -2.05
C LYS A 30 11.08 -14.45 -1.67
N SER A 31 12.00 -13.93 -0.87
CA SER A 31 13.19 -14.67 -0.44
C SER A 31 12.83 -15.97 0.27
N GLU A 32 11.91 -15.93 1.22
CA GLU A 32 11.52 -17.10 2.01
C GLU A 32 10.80 -18.16 1.18
N LEU A 33 9.93 -17.75 0.24
CA LEU A 33 9.15 -18.69 -0.59
C LEU A 33 9.95 -19.29 -1.72
N VAL A 34 10.81 -18.50 -2.37
CA VAL A 34 11.68 -18.99 -3.47
C VAL A 34 12.76 -19.91 -2.90
N GLN A 35 13.40 -19.54 -1.78
CA GLN A 35 14.40 -20.41 -1.12
C GLN A 35 13.83 -21.76 -0.68
N ARG A 36 12.55 -21.82 -0.33
CA ARG A 36 11.86 -23.07 0.03
C ARG A 36 11.34 -23.84 -1.19
N GLY A 37 11.46 -23.29 -2.39
CA GLY A 37 10.93 -23.90 -3.60
C GLY A 37 9.38 -23.96 -3.59
N TRP A 38 8.70 -23.09 -2.84
CA TRP A 38 7.23 -23.07 -2.76
C TRP A 38 6.59 -22.31 -3.91
N LEU A 39 7.33 -21.33 -4.47
CA LEU A 39 6.92 -20.52 -5.62
C LEU A 39 8.11 -20.24 -6.53
N ASN A 40 7.83 -20.13 -7.82
CA ASN A 40 8.77 -19.66 -8.82
C ASN A 40 8.75 -18.13 -8.87
N ASP A 41 9.81 -17.53 -9.42
CA ASP A 41 9.90 -16.07 -9.58
C ASP A 41 8.78 -15.49 -10.42
N GLU A 42 8.36 -16.17 -11.49
CA GLU A 42 7.27 -15.75 -12.38
C GLU A 42 5.93 -15.72 -11.65
N ASP A 43 5.57 -16.80 -10.96
CA ASP A 43 4.34 -16.89 -10.15
C ASP A 43 4.29 -15.78 -9.08
N PHE A 44 5.45 -15.40 -8.53
CA PHE A 44 5.53 -14.35 -7.52
C PHE A 44 5.30 -12.95 -8.11
N VAL A 45 5.78 -12.68 -9.33
CA VAL A 45 5.52 -11.41 -10.05
C VAL A 45 4.04 -11.26 -10.35
N ASP A 46 3.36 -12.32 -10.77
CA ASP A 46 1.92 -12.32 -10.99
C ASP A 46 1.14 -11.98 -9.70
N ILE A 47 1.54 -12.59 -8.59
CA ILE A 47 0.94 -12.31 -7.27
C ILE A 47 1.11 -10.85 -6.88
N ILE A 48 2.30 -10.25 -7.10
CA ILE A 48 2.55 -8.83 -6.80
C ILE A 48 1.64 -7.94 -7.64
N THR A 49 1.53 -8.22 -8.94
CA THR A 49 0.71 -7.43 -9.87
C THR A 49 -0.76 -7.44 -9.47
N LEU A 50 -1.29 -8.62 -9.10
CA LEU A 50 -2.65 -8.76 -8.60
C LEU A 50 -2.83 -8.07 -7.25
N ALA A 51 -1.86 -8.18 -6.34
CA ALA A 51 -1.93 -7.56 -5.02
C ALA A 51 -1.93 -6.03 -5.10
N GLN A 52 -1.24 -5.44 -6.09
CA GLN A 52 -1.25 -3.99 -6.34
C GLN A 52 -2.59 -3.50 -6.89
N SER A 53 -3.30 -4.33 -7.63
CA SER A 53 -4.61 -3.99 -8.19
C SER A 53 -5.73 -4.06 -7.16
N ALA A 54 -5.54 -4.81 -6.08
CA ALA A 54 -6.54 -4.97 -5.03
C ALA A 54 -6.47 -3.83 -4.00
N PRO A 55 -7.60 -3.20 -3.63
CA PRO A 55 -7.62 -2.18 -2.60
C PRO A 55 -7.32 -2.81 -1.23
N GLY A 56 -6.52 -2.11 -0.40
CA GLY A 56 -6.19 -2.53 0.95
C GLY A 56 -4.71 -2.50 1.28
N LEU A 57 -4.33 -3.17 2.38
CA LEU A 57 -2.94 -3.28 2.80
C LEU A 57 -2.19 -4.23 1.87
N PHE A 58 -1.24 -3.69 1.13
CA PHE A 58 -0.48 -4.44 0.12
C PHE A 58 0.15 -5.74 0.66
N ALA A 59 0.75 -5.67 1.85
CA ALA A 59 1.34 -6.83 2.52
C ALA A 59 0.32 -7.94 2.83
N VAL A 60 -0.88 -7.55 3.24
CA VAL A 60 -1.99 -8.48 3.51
C VAL A 60 -2.50 -9.08 2.21
N ASN A 61 -2.66 -8.29 1.15
CA ASN A 61 -3.08 -8.77 -0.16
C ASN A 61 -2.10 -9.82 -0.72
N ILE A 62 -0.79 -9.58 -0.59
CA ILE A 62 0.23 -10.58 -0.99
C ILE A 62 0.09 -11.85 -0.15
N SER A 63 -0.10 -11.74 1.17
CA SER A 63 -0.26 -12.90 2.05
C SER A 63 -1.50 -13.73 1.68
N ILE A 64 -2.62 -13.06 1.35
CA ILE A 64 -3.86 -13.68 0.88
C ILE A 64 -3.61 -14.46 -0.41
N LEU A 65 -3.06 -13.81 -1.44
CA LEU A 65 -2.86 -14.39 -2.75
C LEU A 65 -1.83 -15.51 -2.73
N THR A 66 -0.72 -15.31 -2.02
CA THR A 66 0.32 -16.34 -1.85
C THR A 66 -0.22 -17.55 -1.10
N GLY A 67 -0.93 -17.34 0.00
CA GLY A 67 -1.57 -18.41 0.77
C GLY A 67 -2.57 -19.18 -0.07
N HIS A 68 -3.33 -18.48 -0.93
CA HIS A 68 -4.26 -19.10 -1.86
C HIS A 68 -3.54 -19.96 -2.90
N ARG A 69 -2.47 -19.48 -3.48
CA ARG A 69 -1.66 -20.23 -4.45
C ARG A 69 -1.06 -21.50 -3.85
N LEU A 70 -0.63 -21.45 -2.57
CA LEU A 70 -0.02 -22.58 -1.89
C LEU A 70 -0.99 -23.67 -1.45
N ARG A 71 -2.16 -23.28 -0.94
CA ARG A 71 -3.13 -24.24 -0.36
C ARG A 71 -4.61 -23.79 -0.42
N GLY A 72 -4.96 -23.03 -1.44
CA GLY A 72 -6.33 -22.54 -1.63
C GLY A 72 -6.82 -21.65 -0.48
N THR A 73 -8.12 -21.60 -0.28
CA THR A 73 -8.75 -20.71 0.72
C THR A 73 -8.24 -20.91 2.15
N LYS A 74 -7.96 -22.15 2.54
CA LYS A 74 -7.42 -22.47 3.87
C LYS A 74 -6.02 -21.89 4.05
N GLY A 75 -5.17 -21.96 3.00
CA GLY A 75 -3.85 -21.37 3.00
C GLY A 75 -3.90 -19.83 3.07
N SER A 76 -4.84 -19.23 2.36
CA SER A 76 -5.08 -17.78 2.38
C SER A 76 -5.41 -17.27 3.79
N VAL A 77 -6.37 -17.88 4.46
CA VAL A 77 -6.78 -17.50 5.83
C VAL A 77 -5.62 -17.64 6.81
N VAL A 78 -4.91 -18.77 6.76
CA VAL A 78 -3.78 -19.03 7.67
C VAL A 78 -2.63 -18.05 7.44
N ALA A 79 -2.27 -17.79 6.18
CA ALA A 79 -1.19 -16.84 5.85
C ALA A 79 -1.54 -15.41 6.31
N THR A 80 -2.79 -14.98 6.13
CA THR A 80 -3.26 -13.66 6.53
C THR A 80 -3.23 -13.49 8.05
N ILE A 81 -3.80 -14.44 8.78
CA ILE A 81 -3.80 -14.41 10.25
C ILE A 81 -2.36 -14.41 10.77
N ALA A 82 -1.51 -15.28 10.22
CA ALA A 82 -0.11 -15.37 10.63
C ALA A 82 0.68 -14.08 10.39
N SER A 83 0.43 -13.39 9.27
CA SER A 83 1.10 -12.11 8.97
C SER A 83 0.64 -10.96 9.88
N CYS A 84 -0.65 -10.93 10.24
CA CYS A 84 -1.24 -9.85 11.03
C CYS A 84 -1.07 -10.04 12.55
N LEU A 85 -1.00 -11.28 13.03
CA LEU A 85 -1.01 -11.60 14.44
C LEU A 85 0.22 -11.05 15.21
N PRO A 86 1.48 -11.20 14.74
CA PRO A 86 2.63 -10.66 15.45
C PRO A 86 2.61 -9.14 15.61
N PRO A 87 2.41 -8.33 14.55
CA PRO A 87 2.35 -6.88 14.72
C PRO A 87 1.16 -6.45 15.59
N PHE A 88 0.02 -7.13 15.50
CA PHE A 88 -1.13 -6.88 16.38
C PHE A 88 -0.77 -7.09 17.85
N LEU A 89 -0.13 -8.22 18.19
CA LEU A 89 0.30 -8.50 19.56
C LEU A 89 1.33 -7.51 20.07
N ILE A 90 2.31 -7.14 19.24
CA ILE A 90 3.34 -6.15 19.58
C ILE A 90 2.68 -4.79 19.90
N ILE A 91 1.78 -4.32 19.03
CA ILE A 91 1.08 -3.04 19.23
C ILE A 91 0.21 -3.09 20.49
N LEU A 92 -0.47 -4.21 20.74
CA LEU A 92 -1.29 -4.39 21.92
C LEU A 92 -0.45 -4.33 23.20
N LEU A 93 0.67 -5.05 23.25
CA LEU A 93 1.60 -5.01 24.38
C LEU A 93 2.14 -3.59 24.60
N VAL A 94 2.60 -2.92 23.53
CA VAL A 94 3.08 -1.54 23.62
C VAL A 94 2.00 -0.62 24.16
N ALA A 95 0.75 -0.75 23.69
CA ALA A 95 -0.37 0.08 24.16
C ALA A 95 -0.67 -0.14 25.64
N MET A 96 -0.64 -1.37 26.11
CA MET A 96 -0.84 -1.70 27.54
C MET A 96 0.25 -1.09 28.41
N PHE A 97 1.52 -1.25 28.03
CA PHE A 97 2.64 -0.64 28.75
C PHE A 97 2.58 0.89 28.70
N PHE A 98 2.25 1.45 27.54
CA PHE A 98 2.19 2.90 27.35
C PHE A 98 1.14 3.56 28.23
N THR A 99 -0.02 2.93 28.43
CA THR A 99 -1.08 3.45 29.28
C THR A 99 -0.63 3.64 30.72
N SER A 100 0.25 2.76 31.22
CA SER A 100 0.80 2.84 32.57
C SER A 100 1.90 3.91 32.74
N TYR A 101 2.61 4.26 31.65
CA TYR A 101 3.78 5.15 31.70
C TYR A 101 3.60 6.46 30.92
N LYS A 102 2.38 6.77 30.46
CA LYS A 102 2.09 7.96 29.61
C LYS A 102 2.50 9.29 30.26
N ASP A 103 2.46 9.38 31.59
CA ASP A 103 2.75 10.59 32.36
C ASP A 103 4.23 10.69 32.78
N ASN A 104 5.05 9.69 32.45
CA ASN A 104 6.47 9.70 32.76
C ASN A 104 7.21 10.72 31.87
N PRO A 105 7.98 11.68 32.47
CA PRO A 105 8.65 12.75 31.73
C PRO A 105 9.68 12.24 30.71
N TYR A 106 10.30 11.09 30.94
CA TYR A 106 11.22 10.46 30.01
C TYR A 106 10.50 9.92 28.77
N VAL A 107 9.33 9.31 28.96
CA VAL A 107 8.49 8.81 27.88
C VAL A 107 7.98 9.95 27.03
N ILE A 108 7.51 11.03 27.65
CA ILE A 108 7.06 12.24 26.95
C ILE A 108 8.20 12.86 26.11
N LYS A 109 9.41 12.95 26.64
CA LYS A 109 10.58 13.45 25.92
C LYS A 109 10.94 12.56 24.73
N ALA A 110 10.92 11.24 24.89
CA ALA A 110 11.17 10.28 23.83
C ALA A 110 10.14 10.43 22.68
N PHE A 111 8.84 10.53 22.99
CA PHE A 111 7.82 10.76 21.99
C PHE A 111 7.93 12.11 21.28
N LYS A 112 8.33 13.16 21.99
CA LYS A 112 8.63 14.46 21.36
C LYS A 112 9.78 14.35 20.35
N GLY A 113 10.80 13.54 20.64
CA GLY A 113 11.90 13.26 19.72
C GLY A 113 11.51 12.41 18.50
N ILE A 114 10.54 11.50 18.65
CA ILE A 114 10.09 10.61 17.56
C ILE A 114 9.16 11.36 16.55
N ARG A 115 8.40 12.36 17.01
CA ARG A 115 7.47 13.11 16.14
C ARG A 115 8.07 13.61 14.83
N PRO A 116 9.24 14.32 14.82
CA PRO A 116 9.84 14.77 13.57
C PRO A 116 10.30 13.62 12.66
N VAL A 117 10.70 12.49 13.25
CA VAL A 117 11.08 11.28 12.49
C VAL A 117 9.87 10.70 11.74
N VAL A 118 8.72 10.63 12.39
CA VAL A 118 7.46 10.17 11.74
C VAL A 118 7.08 11.08 10.58
N VAL A 119 7.21 12.40 10.74
CA VAL A 119 6.96 13.37 9.66
C VAL A 119 7.91 13.13 8.48
N ALA A 120 9.19 12.90 8.75
CA ALA A 120 10.17 12.60 7.73
C ALA A 120 9.89 11.27 7.00
N LEU A 121 9.46 10.24 7.75
CA LEU A 121 9.12 8.91 7.22
C LEU A 121 7.94 8.95 6.23
N ILE A 122 7.00 9.87 6.44
CA ILE A 122 5.88 10.12 5.52
C ILE A 122 6.30 11.05 4.37
N GLY A 123 7.11 12.07 4.69
CA GLY A 123 7.51 13.10 3.73
C GLY A 123 8.48 12.61 2.66
N VAL A 124 9.43 11.71 3.00
CA VAL A 124 10.42 11.21 2.04
C VAL A 124 9.77 10.43 0.89
N PRO A 125 8.94 9.42 1.11
CA PRO A 125 8.25 8.73 0.02
C PRO A 125 7.36 9.66 -0.83
N MET A 126 6.73 10.65 -0.20
CA MET A 126 5.93 11.65 -0.90
C MET A 126 6.79 12.47 -1.87
N ILE A 127 7.97 12.92 -1.44
CA ILE A 127 8.91 13.66 -2.29
C ILE A 127 9.43 12.78 -3.42
N ASP A 128 9.72 11.51 -3.16
CA ASP A 128 10.19 10.57 -4.17
C ASP A 128 9.11 10.29 -5.23
N MET A 129 7.85 10.15 -4.82
CA MET A 129 6.72 10.04 -5.76
C MET A 129 6.55 11.31 -6.60
N LEU A 130 6.72 12.49 -6.00
CA LEU A 130 6.66 13.76 -6.72
C LEU A 130 7.78 13.87 -7.78
N LYS A 131 9.01 13.44 -7.44
CA LYS A 131 10.15 13.43 -8.37
C LYS A 131 9.99 12.39 -9.49
N ALA A 132 9.43 11.23 -9.19
CA ALA A 132 9.20 10.17 -10.16
C ALA A 132 8.12 10.54 -11.18
N THR A 133 7.16 11.36 -10.80
CA THR A 133 6.07 11.80 -11.67
C THR A 133 6.52 13.06 -12.44
N LYS A 134 6.63 12.96 -13.79
CA LYS A 134 6.82 14.14 -14.65
C LYS A 134 5.58 15.03 -14.59
N MET A 135 5.49 15.84 -13.55
CA MET A 135 4.32 16.68 -13.31
C MET A 135 4.27 17.84 -14.32
N ARG A 136 3.16 17.94 -15.01
CA ARG A 136 2.84 19.09 -15.85
C ARG A 136 2.49 20.27 -14.94
N TRP A 137 2.75 21.51 -15.36
CA TRP A 137 2.48 22.75 -14.58
C TRP A 137 1.08 22.76 -13.91
N TRP A 138 0.06 22.32 -14.62
CA TRP A 138 -1.31 22.21 -14.11
C TRP A 138 -1.46 21.26 -12.91
N SER A 139 -0.65 20.20 -12.86
CA SER A 139 -0.69 19.24 -11.74
C SER A 139 -0.23 19.88 -10.43
N TRP A 140 0.69 20.83 -10.49
CA TRP A 140 1.11 21.58 -9.31
C TRP A 140 -0.01 22.45 -8.73
N ILE A 141 -0.82 23.07 -9.59
CA ILE A 141 -1.98 23.86 -9.17
C ILE A 141 -3.01 23.00 -8.46
N VAL A 142 -3.33 21.83 -9.02
CA VAL A 142 -4.28 20.88 -8.41
C VAL A 142 -3.75 20.38 -7.06
N TRP A 143 -2.46 20.10 -6.97
CA TRP A 143 -1.82 19.62 -5.74
C TRP A 143 -1.85 20.68 -4.62
N ILE A 144 -1.44 21.91 -4.94
CA ILE A 144 -1.46 23.03 -3.99
C ILE A 144 -2.90 23.36 -3.57
N ALA A 145 -3.84 23.37 -4.51
CA ALA A 145 -5.25 23.60 -4.23
C ALA A 145 -5.84 22.52 -3.31
N SER A 146 -5.54 21.24 -3.57
CA SER A 146 -5.96 20.13 -2.70
C SER A 146 -5.38 20.25 -1.30
N MET A 147 -4.10 20.60 -1.18
CA MET A 147 -3.44 20.79 0.11
C MET A 147 -4.05 21.97 0.89
N ALA A 148 -4.28 23.09 0.21
CA ALA A 148 -4.94 24.26 0.81
C ALA A 148 -6.37 23.93 1.26
N LEU A 149 -7.12 23.16 0.46
CA LEU A 149 -8.50 22.77 0.79
C LEU A 149 -8.55 21.89 2.05
N VAL A 150 -7.63 20.95 2.19
CA VAL A 150 -7.53 20.10 3.40
C VAL A 150 -7.13 20.92 4.62
N CYS A 151 -6.12 21.79 4.50
CA CYS A 151 -5.58 22.54 5.63
C CYS A 151 -6.52 23.67 6.10
N LEU A 152 -7.17 24.38 5.17
CA LEU A 152 -7.97 25.57 5.48
C LEU A 152 -9.43 25.24 5.79
N LEU A 153 -10.03 24.28 5.08
CA LEU A 153 -11.44 23.93 5.24
C LEU A 153 -11.68 22.69 6.10
N SER A 154 -10.63 22.01 6.56
CA SER A 154 -10.73 20.73 7.30
C SER A 154 -11.61 19.68 6.60
N VAL A 155 -11.68 19.74 5.26
CA VAL A 155 -12.46 18.81 4.46
C VAL A 155 -11.79 17.45 4.47
N SER A 156 -12.56 16.39 4.72
CA SER A 156 -12.04 15.04 4.67
C SER A 156 -11.39 14.73 3.31
N PRO A 157 -10.17 14.16 3.28
CA PRO A 157 -9.47 13.80 2.03
C PRO A 157 -10.29 12.92 1.08
N ILE A 158 -11.26 12.17 1.63
CA ILE A 158 -12.14 11.28 0.87
C ILE A 158 -13.00 12.07 -0.15
N TYR A 159 -13.56 13.22 0.25
CA TYR A 159 -14.36 14.05 -0.67
C TYR A 159 -13.53 14.63 -1.80
N ILE A 160 -12.28 15.02 -1.51
CA ILE A 160 -11.36 15.53 -2.53
C ILE A 160 -11.01 14.44 -3.54
N LEU A 161 -10.73 13.22 -3.04
CA LEU A 161 -10.41 12.08 -3.89
C LEU A 161 -11.58 11.71 -4.81
N ILE A 162 -12.80 11.67 -4.29
CA ILE A 162 -14.01 11.43 -5.09
C ILE A 162 -14.19 12.54 -6.14
N CYS A 163 -14.03 13.80 -5.76
CA CYS A 163 -14.14 14.92 -6.68
C CYS A 163 -13.12 14.85 -7.82
N VAL A 164 -11.86 14.55 -7.51
CA VAL A 164 -10.79 14.39 -8.50
C VAL A 164 -11.08 13.23 -9.45
N ILE A 165 -11.55 12.09 -8.94
CA ILE A 165 -11.92 10.93 -9.76
C ILE A 165 -13.08 11.29 -10.72
N VAL A 166 -14.12 11.94 -10.22
CA VAL A 166 -15.27 12.35 -11.04
C VAL A 166 -14.85 13.34 -12.12
N VAL A 167 -14.04 14.34 -11.78
CA VAL A 167 -13.53 15.33 -12.74
C VAL A 167 -12.63 14.66 -13.78
N ALA A 168 -11.73 13.77 -13.38
CA ALA A 168 -10.85 13.03 -14.29
C ALA A 168 -11.65 12.12 -15.23
N ALA A 169 -12.66 11.42 -14.72
CA ALA A 169 -13.56 10.59 -15.51
C ALA A 169 -14.37 11.43 -16.52
N PHE A 170 -14.87 12.60 -16.09
CA PHE A 170 -15.59 13.49 -16.98
C PHE A 170 -14.72 14.06 -18.10
N ILE A 171 -13.49 14.48 -17.79
CA ILE A 171 -12.52 14.96 -18.78
C ILE A 171 -12.14 13.85 -19.76
N SER A 172 -11.91 12.63 -19.25
CA SER A 172 -11.58 11.46 -20.09
C SER A 172 -12.74 11.11 -21.02
N TRP A 173 -13.97 11.15 -20.53
CA TRP A 173 -15.15 10.90 -21.36
C TRP A 173 -15.37 11.98 -22.43
N TYR A 174 -15.12 13.25 -22.08
CA TYR A 174 -15.21 14.36 -23.03
C TYR A 174 -14.14 14.28 -24.13
N ASN A 175 -12.89 13.97 -23.76
CA ASN A 175 -11.81 13.80 -24.74
C ASN A 175 -11.96 12.53 -25.59
N GLY A 176 -12.51 11.45 -25.03
CA GLY A 176 -12.78 10.21 -25.79
C GLY A 176 -13.78 10.41 -26.92
N ARG A 177 -14.73 11.34 -26.78
CA ARG A 177 -15.66 11.69 -27.85
C ARG A 177 -15.02 12.44 -29.02
N GLN A 178 -13.93 13.17 -28.79
CA GLN A 178 -13.22 13.88 -29.87
C GLN A 178 -12.33 12.96 -30.72
N THR A 179 -11.81 11.88 -30.13
CA THR A 179 -10.91 10.96 -30.84
C THR A 179 -11.67 10.04 -31.79
N THR A 180 -12.93 9.71 -31.51
CA THR A 180 -13.76 8.86 -32.37
C THR A 180 -14.28 9.61 -33.62
N GLY A 181 -14.33 10.95 -33.57
CA GLY A 181 -14.79 11.77 -34.71
C GLY A 181 -13.76 12.00 -35.81
N ASN A 182 -12.47 11.81 -35.54
CA ASN A 182 -11.39 12.10 -36.49
C ASN A 182 -10.88 10.88 -37.28
N GLY A 183 -11.25 9.67 -36.83
CA GLY A 183 -10.82 8.42 -37.50
C GLY A 183 -11.57 8.08 -38.78
N GLN A 184 -12.69 8.74 -39.08
CA GLN A 184 -13.50 8.44 -40.27
C GLN A 184 -13.23 9.33 -41.49
N ARG A 185 -12.34 10.30 -41.38
CA ARG A 185 -12.06 11.23 -42.53
C ARG A 185 -10.88 10.84 -43.43
N THR A 186 -10.13 9.81 -43.09
CA THR A 186 -8.91 9.44 -43.84
C THR A 186 -9.07 8.24 -44.78
N THR A 187 -10.24 7.62 -44.90
CA THR A 187 -10.44 6.45 -45.77
C THR A 187 -11.21 6.73 -47.05
N HIS A 188 -11.41 8.00 -47.43
CA HIS A 188 -12.16 8.32 -48.66
C HIS A 188 -11.34 9.08 -49.73
N ASN A 189 -10.00 9.09 -49.63
CA ASN A 189 -9.14 9.64 -50.70
C ASN A 189 -7.94 8.70 -50.95
N SER A 190 -8.21 7.60 -51.63
CA SER A 190 -7.23 6.82 -52.43
C SER A 190 -7.97 5.93 -53.43
#